data_f5e67bfe7a07c11ae9e30bb15c164c58
#
_entry.id   f5e67bfe7a07c11ae9e30bb15c164c58
#
_cell.length_a   1.000
_cell.length_b   1.000
_cell.length_c   1.000
_cell.angle_alpha   90.00
_cell.angle_beta   90.00
_cell.angle_gamma   90.00
#
_symmetry.space_group_name_H-M   'P 1'
#
loop_
_entity.id
_entity.type
_entity.pdbx_description
1 polymer ?
#
loop_
_entity_poly.entity_id
_entity_poly.type
_entity_poly.pdbx_seq_one_letter_code
_entity_poly.pdbx_strand_id
1 'polypeptide(L)' 'MILVHNHPSGDPTPSDDDLQMTKRLIESGEILGIKVLDHVIIGKEGYWSWNEKEI' A
#
# COMPACT_ATOMS: atom_id res chain seq x y z
N MET A 1 8.77 5.50 -5.65
CA MET A 1 7.58 6.10 -5.00
C MET A 1 7.12 5.22 -3.87
N ILE A 2 6.77 5.80 -2.76
CA ILE A 2 6.17 5.09 -1.63
C ILE A 2 4.78 5.68 -1.40
N LEU A 3 3.77 4.82 -1.34
CA LEU A 3 2.41 5.22 -1.08
C LEU A 3 2.13 5.09 0.41
N VAL A 4 1.48 6.09 0.99
CA VAL A 4 1.15 6.07 2.42
C VAL A 4 -0.29 6.53 2.59
N HIS A 5 -1.09 5.80 3.36
CA HIS A 5 -2.38 6.30 3.81
C HIS A 5 -2.71 5.75 5.19
N ASN A 6 -3.64 6.38 5.87
CA ASN A 6 -4.06 5.93 7.20
C ASN A 6 -5.52 5.52 7.18
N HIS A 7 -5.85 4.52 8.00
CA HIS A 7 -7.24 4.07 8.17
C HIS A 7 -7.86 4.78 9.38
N PRO A 8 -8.98 5.50 9.18
CA PRO A 8 -9.66 6.20 10.28
C PRO A 8 -10.08 5.28 11.43
N SER A 9 -10.34 4.01 11.14
CA SER A 9 -10.67 3.01 12.18
C SER A 9 -9.51 2.70 13.11
N GLY A 10 -8.30 3.04 12.73
CA GLY A 10 -7.10 2.71 13.49
C GLY A 10 -6.54 1.32 13.24
N ASP A 11 -7.23 0.49 12.46
CA ASP A 11 -6.76 -0.84 12.07
C ASP A 11 -5.98 -0.74 10.76
N PRO A 12 -4.68 -1.08 10.73
CA PRO A 12 -3.87 -0.97 9.53
C PRO A 12 -4.09 -2.10 8.52
N THR A 13 -4.92 -3.09 8.84
CA THR A 13 -5.18 -4.21 7.93
C THR A 13 -5.78 -3.72 6.62
N PRO A 14 -5.17 -4.07 5.46
CA PRO A 14 -5.70 -3.61 4.18
C PRO A 14 -7.00 -4.31 3.83
N SER A 15 -7.91 -3.56 3.17
CA SER A 15 -9.09 -4.15 2.56
C SER A 15 -8.72 -4.78 1.22
N ASP A 16 -9.63 -5.57 0.64
CA ASP A 16 -9.42 -6.12 -0.70
C ASP A 16 -9.25 -5.01 -1.73
N ASP A 17 -9.99 -3.91 -1.60
CA ASP A 17 -9.86 -2.76 -2.48
C ASP A 17 -8.48 -2.12 -2.37
N ASP A 18 -7.93 -2.02 -1.15
CA ASP A 18 -6.59 -1.50 -0.93
C ASP A 18 -5.53 -2.35 -1.66
N LEU A 19 -5.65 -3.67 -1.55
CA LEU A 19 -4.72 -4.59 -2.20
C LEU A 19 -4.81 -4.49 -3.73
N GLN A 20 -6.02 -4.41 -4.27
CA GLN A 20 -6.22 -4.26 -5.71
C GLN A 20 -5.68 -2.93 -6.22
N MET A 21 -5.91 -1.85 -5.48
CA MET A 21 -5.38 -0.54 -5.83
C MET A 21 -3.86 -0.56 -5.87
N THR A 22 -3.22 -1.19 -4.90
CA THR A 22 -1.77 -1.32 -4.86
C THR A 22 -1.23 -2.03 -6.09
N LYS A 23 -1.84 -3.15 -6.47
CA LYS A 23 -1.45 -3.89 -7.66
C LYS A 23 -1.56 -3.05 -8.93
N ARG A 24 -2.66 -2.30 -9.08
CA ARG A 24 -2.87 -1.41 -10.22
C ARG A 24 -1.83 -0.30 -10.29
N LEU A 25 -1.46 0.26 -9.14
CA LEU A 25 -0.46 1.31 -9.08
C LEU A 25 0.92 0.78 -9.44
N ILE A 26 1.26 -0.44 -9.04
CA ILE A 26 2.52 -1.07 -9.39
C ILE A 26 2.58 -1.29 -10.91
N GLU A 27 1.52 -1.83 -11.52
CA GLU A 27 1.44 -2.06 -12.95
C GLU A 27 1.52 -0.74 -13.75
N SER A 28 0.78 0.28 -13.30
CA SER A 28 0.80 1.60 -13.94
C SER A 28 2.18 2.24 -13.82
N GLY A 29 2.84 2.05 -12.69
CA GLY A 29 4.19 2.55 -12.47
C GLY A 29 5.19 1.95 -13.45
N GLU A 30 5.08 0.66 -13.73
CA GLU A 30 5.94 -0.01 -14.71
C GLU A 30 5.78 0.60 -16.10
N ILE A 31 4.55 0.90 -16.53
CA ILE A 31 4.26 1.50 -17.81
C ILE A 31 4.83 2.92 -17.89
N LEU A 32 4.74 3.68 -16.81
CA LEU A 32 5.17 5.07 -16.76
C LEU A 32 6.65 5.24 -16.39
N GLY A 33 7.35 4.15 -16.07
CA GLY A 33 8.73 4.20 -15.62
C GLY A 33 8.89 4.67 -14.17
N ILE A 34 7.84 4.61 -13.38
CA ILE A 34 7.86 4.97 -11.96
C ILE A 34 7.82 3.71 -11.12
N LYS A 35 8.87 3.46 -10.36
CA LYS A 35 8.91 2.28 -9.50
C LYS A 35 8.17 2.54 -8.18
N VAL A 36 7.18 1.70 -7.88
CA VAL A 36 6.51 1.72 -6.57
C VAL A 36 7.30 0.82 -5.63
N LEU A 37 7.90 1.42 -4.61
CA LEU A 37 8.77 0.71 -3.66
C LEU A 37 7.97 0.06 -2.53
N ASP A 38 6.90 0.70 -2.09
CA ASP A 38 6.10 0.21 -0.98
C ASP A 38 4.74 0.91 -0.95
N HIS A 39 3.80 0.28 -0.24
CA HIS A 39 2.51 0.88 0.13
C HIS A 39 2.31 0.64 1.62
N VAL A 40 2.27 1.71 2.40
CA VAL A 40 2.19 1.65 3.85
C VAL A 40 0.83 2.15 4.31
N ILE A 41 0.16 1.36 5.14
CA ILE A 41 -1.09 1.75 5.78
C ILE A 41 -0.81 1.95 7.26
N ILE A 42 -1.11 3.14 7.76
CA ILE A 42 -0.87 3.48 9.15
C ILE A 42 -2.16 3.32 9.96
N GLY A 43 -2.09 2.55 11.01
CA GLY A 43 -3.17 2.42 11.98
C GLY A 43 -2.84 3.17 13.27
N LYS A 44 -3.68 3.01 14.29
CA LYS A 44 -3.54 3.72 15.55
C LYS A 44 -2.31 3.27 16.34
N GLU A 45 -2.02 1.98 16.33
CA GLU A 45 -0.92 1.39 17.11
C GLU A 45 0.05 0.57 16.26
N GLY A 46 0.05 0.76 14.96
CA GLY A 46 0.93 0.00 14.10
C GLY A 46 0.74 0.36 12.64
N TYR A 47 1.36 -0.42 11.78
CA TYR A 47 1.29 -0.20 10.36
C TYR A 47 1.30 -1.52 9.60
N TRP A 48 0.86 -1.46 8.35
CA TRP A 48 0.97 -2.56 7.41
C TRP A 48 1.80 -2.08 6.21
N SER A 49 2.72 -2.91 5.73
CA SER A 49 3.58 -2.59 4.60
C SER A 49 3.45 -3.69 3.54
N TRP A 50 3.17 -3.29 2.30
CA TRP A 50 3.13 -4.21 1.17
C TRP A 50 4.44 -4.97 1.02
N ASN A 51 5.57 -4.27 1.12
CA ASN A 51 6.88 -4.86 0.96
C ASN A 51 7.21 -5.89 2.03
N GLU A 52 6.74 -5.69 3.26
CA GLU A 52 6.99 -6.61 4.36
C GLU A 52 6.04 -7.81 4.37
N LYS A 53 4.79 -7.61 3.93
CA LYS A 53 3.71 -8.59 4.13
C LYS A 53 3.33 -9.37 2.87
N GLU A 54 3.48 -8.76 1.69
CA GLU A 54 2.95 -9.34 0.44
C GLU A 54 4.03 -9.74 -0.56
N ILE A 55 5.27 -9.42 -0.31
CA ILE A 55 6.39 -9.84 -1.16
C ILE A 55 7.12 -11.02 -0.57
#